data_8b5cc07af56e6bb9b0cf64c7fb2b98d6
#
_entry.id   8b5cc07af56e6bb9b0cf64c7fb2b98d6
#
_cell.length_a   1.000
_cell.length_b   1.000
_cell.length_c   1.000
_cell.angle_alpha   90.00
_cell.angle_beta   90.00
_cell.angle_gamma   90.00
#
_symmetry.space_group_name_H-M   'P 1'
#
loop_
_entity.id
_entity.type
_entity.pdbx_description
1 polymer ?
#
loop_
_entity_poly.entity_id
_entity_poly.type
_entity_poly.pdbx_seq_one_letter_code
_entity_poly.pdbx_strand_id
1 'polypeptide(L)'
;MASIGDRLLGEGIITEQDLNRALKRQRTEGGRLGQNLIALGAINQEELNRFLKKHPVVPSSIEETGLSTPFIADLIMKHINSLGEFMIADVADRVKLPVSLVNKIVETLKRERLIEVTGGSSFSTISYNYRITDLGKSRGIELMDLCRYVGPAPVTLEDYREMVEFQTVRHIVVSQETVKQAFSHLVLSESLLKRLGPAISSGKAMFVYGPSGNGKTAIAETIGALLPETVYIPYAITVGGQIIIMFDPVNHVPVGCDDDMTQVDQRWVRIKRPMVMTGGELSLKMLDLDFNPVSKYYEASLQMKANNGLFIADDFGRQLIEPQSLLNRWIVPLDRHVDFMTLHTGIKFEIPFDMLVIFSTNIEPKALSDEAFLRRIRYKIKIDHPSEAKYEAIFKKVCHSTTIPFNKEIFEYLMENYYRRLRVNLNACHPRDIIDHIIDSAHYYMHAPMLTREGIDAAWQNYFVDT
;
A
#
# COMPACT_ATOMS: atom_id res chain seq x y z
N MET A 1 -14.77 -21.45 12.60
CA MET A 1 -13.84 -21.34 11.44
C MET A 1 -14.67 -21.45 10.19
N ALA A 2 -14.76 -20.39 9.40
CA ALA A 2 -15.42 -20.47 8.11
C ALA A 2 -14.56 -21.35 7.19
N SER A 3 -15.10 -22.47 6.75
CA SER A 3 -14.41 -23.39 5.84
C SER A 3 -14.24 -22.72 4.46
N ILE A 4 -13.34 -23.26 3.61
CA ILE A 4 -13.21 -22.81 2.22
C ILE A 4 -14.58 -22.82 1.50
N GLY A 5 -15.46 -23.73 1.91
CA GLY A 5 -16.84 -23.79 1.42
C GLY A 5 -17.68 -22.61 1.85
N ASP A 6 -17.60 -22.21 3.12
CA ASP A 6 -18.34 -21.06 3.64
C ASP A 6 -17.91 -19.75 2.98
N ARG A 7 -16.62 -19.63 2.63
CA ARG A 7 -16.07 -18.47 1.92
C ARG A 7 -16.52 -18.41 0.46
N LEU A 8 -16.49 -19.55 -0.25
CA LEU A 8 -17.02 -19.64 -1.61
C LEU A 8 -18.52 -19.30 -1.64
N LEU A 9 -19.26 -19.70 -0.60
CA LEU A 9 -20.66 -19.36 -0.41
C LEU A 9 -20.85 -17.86 -0.14
N GLY A 10 -20.05 -17.29 0.78
CA GLY A 10 -20.10 -15.88 1.14
C GLY A 10 -19.78 -14.93 -0.02
N GLU A 11 -18.93 -15.34 -0.97
CA GLU A 11 -18.64 -14.62 -2.21
C GLU A 11 -19.65 -14.91 -3.34
N GLY A 12 -20.64 -15.77 -3.10
CA GLY A 12 -21.67 -16.10 -4.08
C GLY A 12 -21.17 -16.94 -5.27
N ILE A 13 -19.98 -17.56 -5.15
CA ILE A 13 -19.36 -18.39 -6.20
C ILE A 13 -20.07 -19.75 -6.28
N ILE A 14 -20.54 -20.27 -5.15
CA ILE A 14 -21.33 -21.50 -5.05
C ILE A 14 -22.60 -21.25 -4.27
N THR A 15 -23.60 -22.14 -4.44
CA THR A 15 -24.80 -22.16 -3.64
C THR A 15 -24.64 -23.05 -2.40
N GLU A 16 -25.49 -22.85 -1.39
CA GLU A 16 -25.54 -23.72 -0.19
C GLU A 16 -25.80 -25.19 -0.56
N GLN A 17 -26.57 -25.43 -1.62
CA GLN A 17 -26.82 -26.77 -2.15
C GLN A 17 -25.55 -27.40 -2.73
N ASP A 18 -24.75 -26.63 -3.45
CA ASP A 18 -23.48 -27.12 -4.03
C ASP A 18 -22.48 -27.46 -2.93
N LEU A 19 -22.39 -26.61 -1.89
CA LEU A 19 -21.53 -26.87 -0.73
C LEU A 19 -21.92 -28.18 -0.03
N ASN A 20 -23.21 -28.36 0.24
CA ASN A 20 -23.70 -29.58 0.92
C ASN A 20 -23.46 -30.84 0.07
N ARG A 21 -23.64 -30.75 -1.25
CA ARG A 21 -23.34 -31.88 -2.18
C ARG A 21 -21.84 -32.22 -2.19
N ALA A 22 -20.97 -31.21 -2.22
CA ALA A 22 -19.53 -31.41 -2.22
C ALA A 22 -19.03 -31.98 -0.89
N LEU A 23 -19.54 -31.53 0.24
CA LEU A 23 -19.25 -32.08 1.57
C LEU A 23 -19.70 -33.53 1.70
N LYS A 24 -20.89 -33.86 1.18
CA LYS A 24 -21.37 -35.25 1.16
C LYS A 24 -20.43 -36.14 0.33
N ARG A 25 -20.05 -35.68 -0.86
CA ARG A 25 -19.10 -36.41 -1.74
C ARG A 25 -17.73 -36.55 -1.06
N GLN A 26 -17.23 -35.53 -0.41
CA GLN A 26 -15.97 -35.58 0.33
C GLN A 26 -15.97 -36.65 1.43
N ARG A 27 -17.10 -36.85 2.11
CA ARG A 27 -17.24 -37.89 3.14
C ARG A 27 -17.29 -39.30 2.55
N THR A 28 -17.79 -39.48 1.34
CA THR A 28 -17.95 -40.80 0.69
C THR A 28 -16.78 -41.16 -0.19
N GLU A 29 -16.22 -40.24 -0.94
CA GLU A 29 -15.16 -40.48 -1.93
C GLU A 29 -13.79 -39.91 -1.53
N GLY A 30 -13.74 -39.10 -0.44
CA GLY A 30 -12.52 -38.42 -0.01
C GLY A 30 -12.18 -37.22 -0.89
N GLY A 31 -10.90 -36.80 -0.89
CA GLY A 31 -10.41 -35.69 -1.68
C GLY A 31 -10.62 -34.32 -1.06
N ARG A 32 -10.11 -33.26 -1.71
CA ARG A 32 -10.27 -31.86 -1.26
C ARG A 32 -11.62 -31.31 -1.70
N LEU A 33 -12.22 -30.44 -0.88
CA LEU A 33 -13.55 -29.84 -1.16
C LEU A 33 -13.60 -29.15 -2.53
N GLY A 34 -12.56 -28.39 -2.90
CA GLY A 34 -12.50 -27.71 -4.20
C GLY A 34 -12.52 -28.70 -5.38
N GLN A 35 -11.82 -29.85 -5.29
CA GLN A 35 -11.86 -30.90 -6.31
C GLN A 35 -13.26 -31.53 -6.42
N ASN A 36 -13.94 -31.71 -5.29
CA ASN A 36 -15.29 -32.22 -5.27
C ASN A 36 -16.30 -31.24 -5.86
N LEU A 37 -16.13 -29.94 -5.65
CA LEU A 37 -16.96 -28.88 -6.27
C LEU A 37 -16.79 -28.87 -7.79
N ILE A 38 -15.56 -29.03 -8.29
CA ILE A 38 -15.28 -29.12 -9.74
C ILE A 38 -15.91 -30.38 -10.33
N ALA A 39 -15.73 -31.52 -9.66
CA ALA A 39 -16.29 -32.80 -10.13
C ALA A 39 -17.83 -32.81 -10.16
N LEU A 40 -18.47 -31.97 -9.35
CA LEU A 40 -19.92 -31.73 -9.36
C LEU A 40 -20.37 -30.67 -10.36
N GLY A 41 -19.44 -30.01 -11.04
CA GLY A 41 -19.73 -28.92 -11.98
C GLY A 41 -20.25 -27.64 -11.32
N ALA A 42 -20.07 -27.50 -10.01
CA ALA A 42 -20.49 -26.31 -9.25
C ALA A 42 -19.59 -25.10 -9.54
N ILE A 43 -18.31 -25.36 -9.79
CA ILE A 43 -17.31 -24.37 -10.22
C ILE A 43 -16.38 -25.04 -11.24
N ASN A 44 -15.74 -24.25 -12.09
CA ASN A 44 -14.67 -24.74 -12.94
C ASN A 44 -13.30 -24.57 -12.31
N GLN A 45 -12.26 -25.17 -12.89
CA GLN A 45 -10.90 -25.08 -12.37
C GLN A 45 -10.35 -23.64 -12.34
N GLU A 46 -10.73 -22.82 -13.32
CA GLU A 46 -10.30 -21.43 -13.38
C GLU A 46 -10.95 -20.57 -12.29
N GLU A 47 -12.25 -20.78 -12.04
CA GLU A 47 -12.98 -20.12 -10.94
C GLU A 47 -12.41 -20.50 -9.58
N LEU A 48 -12.14 -21.79 -9.35
CA LEU A 48 -11.48 -22.22 -8.13
C LEU A 48 -10.08 -21.62 -7.98
N ASN A 49 -9.28 -21.63 -9.06
CA ASN A 49 -7.95 -21.04 -9.05
C ASN A 49 -8.02 -19.53 -8.81
N ARG A 50 -8.98 -18.83 -9.41
CA ARG A 50 -9.23 -17.41 -9.19
C ARG A 50 -9.58 -17.13 -7.72
N PHE A 51 -10.45 -17.94 -7.13
CA PHE A 51 -10.82 -17.83 -5.71
C PHE A 51 -9.63 -18.13 -4.79
N LEU A 52 -8.89 -19.20 -5.04
CA LEU A 52 -7.71 -19.56 -4.24
C LEU A 52 -6.57 -18.54 -4.38
N LYS A 53 -6.41 -17.93 -5.55
CA LYS A 53 -5.44 -16.85 -5.78
C LYS A 53 -5.79 -15.55 -5.05
N LYS A 54 -7.06 -15.32 -4.69
CA LYS A 54 -7.46 -14.14 -3.87
C LYS A 54 -6.77 -14.11 -2.50
N HIS A 55 -6.30 -15.25 -2.03
CA HIS A 55 -5.61 -15.37 -0.75
C HIS A 55 -4.37 -16.25 -0.91
N PRO A 56 -3.19 -15.80 -0.45
CA PRO A 56 -2.00 -16.64 -0.46
C PRO A 56 -2.26 -17.94 0.30
N VAL A 57 -2.01 -19.07 -0.35
CA VAL A 57 -2.29 -20.39 0.23
C VAL A 57 -1.14 -20.82 1.13
N VAL A 58 -1.44 -21.36 2.31
CA VAL A 58 -0.44 -21.88 3.23
C VAL A 58 0.31 -23.05 2.58
N PRO A 59 1.65 -23.00 2.48
CA PRO A 59 2.42 -24.08 1.89
C PRO A 59 2.34 -25.34 2.76
N SER A 60 2.07 -26.47 2.14
CA SER A 60 2.00 -27.79 2.80
C SER A 60 3.33 -28.56 2.73
N SER A 61 4.22 -28.16 1.84
CA SER A 61 5.55 -28.74 1.66
C SER A 61 6.62 -27.64 1.47
N ILE A 62 7.88 -28.03 1.58
CA ILE A 62 9.01 -27.09 1.36
C ILE A 62 9.02 -26.63 -0.10
N GLU A 63 8.74 -27.54 -1.03
CA GLU A 63 8.68 -27.25 -2.47
C GLU A 63 7.63 -26.18 -2.78
N GLU A 64 6.48 -26.24 -2.11
CA GLU A 64 5.41 -25.23 -2.27
C GLU A 64 5.79 -23.84 -1.71
N THR A 65 6.85 -23.75 -0.89
CA THR A 65 7.38 -22.44 -0.48
C THR A 65 8.15 -21.73 -1.57
N GLY A 66 8.57 -22.45 -2.62
CA GLY A 66 9.48 -22.00 -3.66
C GLY A 66 10.93 -21.78 -3.19
N LEU A 67 11.25 -22.12 -1.93
CA LEU A 67 12.56 -21.95 -1.33
C LEU A 67 13.28 -23.29 -1.20
N SER A 68 14.61 -23.27 -1.31
CA SER A 68 15.40 -24.47 -1.06
C SER A 68 15.48 -24.80 0.44
N THR A 69 15.57 -26.11 0.76
CA THR A 69 15.75 -26.56 2.15
C THR A 69 16.94 -25.89 2.85
N PRO A 70 18.13 -25.76 2.24
CA PRO A 70 19.25 -25.04 2.86
C PRO A 70 18.94 -23.57 3.14
N PHE A 71 18.23 -22.87 2.25
CA PHE A 71 17.86 -21.48 2.46
C PHE A 71 16.98 -21.31 3.71
N ILE A 72 15.96 -22.17 3.87
CA ILE A 72 15.08 -22.15 5.03
C ILE A 72 15.86 -22.53 6.30
N ALA A 73 16.74 -23.53 6.23
CA ALA A 73 17.58 -23.95 7.34
C ALA A 73 18.50 -22.82 7.81
N ASP A 74 19.17 -22.11 6.89
CA ASP A 74 20.03 -20.96 7.19
C ASP A 74 19.23 -19.82 7.82
N LEU A 75 18.02 -19.54 7.34
CA LEU A 75 17.14 -18.53 7.94
C LEU A 75 16.72 -18.92 9.35
N ILE A 76 16.29 -20.15 9.57
CA ILE A 76 15.94 -20.70 10.88
C ILE A 76 17.12 -20.62 11.84
N MET A 77 18.34 -20.98 11.40
CA MET A 77 19.55 -20.88 12.21
C MET A 77 19.84 -19.46 12.67
N LYS A 78 19.61 -18.46 11.84
CA LYS A 78 19.75 -17.04 12.23
C LYS A 78 18.75 -16.65 13.33
N HIS A 79 17.49 -17.10 13.24
CA HIS A 79 16.51 -16.90 14.29
C HIS A 79 16.90 -17.62 15.60
N ILE A 80 17.32 -18.89 15.51
CA ILE A 80 17.75 -19.70 16.67
C ILE A 80 18.95 -19.05 17.36
N ASN A 81 19.91 -18.54 16.58
CA ASN A 81 21.08 -17.86 17.13
C ASN A 81 20.71 -16.64 18.00
N SER A 82 19.61 -15.96 17.67
CA SER A 82 19.12 -14.83 18.48
C SER A 82 18.31 -15.23 19.71
N LEU A 83 17.70 -16.43 19.68
CA LEU A 83 16.85 -16.94 20.77
C LEU A 83 17.64 -17.70 21.84
N GLY A 84 18.65 -18.46 21.45
CA GLY A 84 19.43 -19.34 22.34
C GLY A 84 18.67 -20.62 22.72
N GLU A 85 17.58 -20.50 23.47
CA GLU A 85 16.62 -21.57 23.77
C GLU A 85 15.27 -21.26 23.10
N PHE A 86 14.57 -22.29 22.57
CA PHE A 86 13.36 -22.08 21.80
C PHE A 86 12.48 -23.34 21.73
N MET A 87 11.21 -23.14 21.46
CA MET A 87 10.30 -24.16 20.94
C MET A 87 10.11 -24.00 19.44
N ILE A 88 9.71 -25.09 18.76
CA ILE A 88 9.49 -25.07 17.30
C ILE A 88 8.44 -24.01 16.94
N ALA A 89 7.41 -23.83 17.78
CA ALA A 89 6.36 -22.84 17.58
C ALA A 89 6.88 -21.41 17.54
N ASP A 90 7.88 -21.07 18.39
CA ASP A 90 8.48 -19.73 18.44
C ASP A 90 9.22 -19.39 17.13
N VAL A 91 9.93 -20.38 16.60
CA VAL A 91 10.63 -20.23 15.32
C VAL A 91 9.65 -20.17 14.17
N ALA A 92 8.62 -21.03 14.17
CA ALA A 92 7.58 -21.04 13.14
C ALA A 92 6.85 -19.71 13.05
N ASP A 93 6.51 -19.10 14.20
CA ASP A 93 5.90 -17.77 14.22
C ASP A 93 6.82 -16.68 13.67
N ARG A 94 8.13 -16.74 13.95
CA ARG A 94 9.10 -15.74 13.46
C ARG A 94 9.35 -15.87 11.95
N VAL A 95 9.53 -17.10 11.44
CA VAL A 95 9.76 -17.32 10.01
C VAL A 95 8.47 -17.31 9.19
N LYS A 96 7.30 -17.29 9.87
CA LYS A 96 5.97 -17.32 9.25
C LYS A 96 5.74 -18.54 8.35
N LEU A 97 6.28 -19.69 8.77
CA LEU A 97 6.07 -20.97 8.10
C LEU A 97 5.31 -21.93 9.01
N PRO A 98 4.54 -22.88 8.45
CA PRO A 98 3.84 -23.91 9.24
C PRO A 98 4.78 -24.68 10.15
N VAL A 99 4.33 -24.95 11.37
CA VAL A 99 5.09 -25.72 12.38
C VAL A 99 5.56 -27.06 11.83
N SER A 100 4.74 -27.72 11.00
CA SER A 100 5.08 -28.99 10.36
C SER A 100 6.30 -28.90 9.43
N LEU A 101 6.47 -27.78 8.71
CA LEU A 101 7.62 -27.55 7.83
C LEU A 101 8.87 -27.21 8.66
N VAL A 102 8.71 -26.33 9.64
CA VAL A 102 9.81 -25.94 10.55
C VAL A 102 10.32 -27.17 11.32
N ASN A 103 9.43 -28.05 11.79
CA ASN A 103 9.82 -29.31 12.46
C ASN A 103 10.73 -30.17 11.59
N LYS A 104 10.43 -30.32 10.29
CA LYS A 104 11.30 -31.12 9.36
C LYS A 104 12.72 -30.56 9.28
N ILE A 105 12.84 -29.22 9.27
CA ILE A 105 14.15 -28.55 9.22
C ILE A 105 14.86 -28.67 10.56
N VAL A 106 14.15 -28.45 11.67
CA VAL A 106 14.71 -28.58 13.03
C VAL A 106 15.26 -30.00 13.28
N GLU A 107 14.60 -31.06 12.81
CA GLU A 107 15.11 -32.44 12.88
C GLU A 107 16.38 -32.62 12.05
N THR A 108 16.55 -31.89 10.96
CA THR A 108 17.79 -31.89 10.18
C THR A 108 18.92 -31.19 10.93
N LEU A 109 18.66 -29.98 11.46
CA LEU A 109 19.64 -29.23 12.28
C LEU A 109 20.08 -30.00 13.51
N LYS A 110 19.18 -30.78 14.14
CA LYS A 110 19.49 -31.64 15.25
C LYS A 110 20.42 -32.80 14.83
N ARG A 111 20.17 -33.45 13.68
CA ARG A 111 21.07 -34.52 13.13
C ARG A 111 22.46 -33.94 12.81
N GLU A 112 22.55 -32.70 12.39
CA GLU A 112 23.80 -31.98 12.14
C GLU A 112 24.47 -31.47 13.43
N ARG A 113 23.86 -31.72 14.61
CA ARG A 113 24.34 -31.31 15.95
C ARG A 113 24.46 -29.76 16.12
N LEU A 114 23.72 -29.01 15.35
CA LEU A 114 23.67 -27.56 15.49
C LEU A 114 22.76 -27.12 16.63
N ILE A 115 21.83 -27.99 17.03
CA ILE A 115 20.91 -27.82 18.16
C ILE A 115 20.79 -29.12 18.95
N GLU A 116 20.42 -29.02 20.23
CA GLU A 116 20.18 -30.12 21.14
C GLU A 116 18.86 -29.99 21.87
N VAL A 117 18.29 -31.08 22.37
CA VAL A 117 17.08 -31.11 23.21
C VAL A 117 17.48 -30.92 24.64
N THR A 118 16.90 -29.92 25.33
CA THR A 118 17.18 -29.62 26.76
C THR A 118 16.10 -30.15 27.69
N GLY A 119 14.89 -30.41 27.20
CA GLY A 119 13.78 -30.93 28.00
C GLY A 119 12.50 -31.06 27.17
N GLY A 120 11.56 -31.83 27.70
CA GLY A 120 10.23 -31.97 27.11
C GLY A 120 9.34 -32.87 27.99
N SER A 121 8.07 -32.48 28.15
CA SER A 121 7.11 -33.17 29.02
C SER A 121 6.15 -34.11 28.27
N SER A 122 6.29 -34.28 26.97
CA SER A 122 5.34 -35.05 26.17
C SER A 122 6.02 -35.90 25.10
N PHE A 123 5.30 -36.91 24.59
CA PHE A 123 5.74 -37.81 23.51
C PHE A 123 5.80 -37.14 22.10
N SER A 124 5.59 -35.82 22.00
CA SER A 124 5.61 -35.09 20.72
C SER A 124 6.85 -34.22 20.60
N THR A 125 7.59 -34.35 19.50
CA THR A 125 8.77 -33.52 19.17
C THR A 125 8.46 -32.00 19.14
N ILE A 126 7.22 -31.63 18.89
CA ILE A 126 6.77 -30.23 18.83
C ILE A 126 6.81 -29.56 20.22
N SER A 127 6.73 -30.34 21.31
CA SER A 127 6.71 -29.86 22.70
C SER A 127 8.10 -29.84 23.35
N TYR A 128 9.15 -30.14 22.61
CA TYR A 128 10.50 -30.10 23.13
C TYR A 128 11.05 -28.69 23.20
N ASN A 129 11.82 -28.42 24.25
CA ASN A 129 12.71 -27.27 24.32
C ASN A 129 14.04 -27.63 23.67
N TYR A 130 14.49 -26.77 22.78
CA TYR A 130 15.75 -26.90 22.07
C TYR A 130 16.71 -25.80 22.51
N ARG A 131 18.00 -26.08 22.43
CA ARG A 131 19.07 -25.10 22.64
C ARG A 131 20.04 -25.19 21.47
N ILE A 132 20.60 -24.02 21.11
CA ILE A 132 21.69 -23.95 20.15
C ILE A 132 22.99 -24.45 20.77
N THR A 133 23.71 -25.30 20.04
CA THR A 133 25.05 -25.77 20.44
C THR A 133 26.13 -24.73 20.11
N ASP A 134 27.36 -24.91 20.59
CA ASP A 134 28.47 -24.00 20.23
C ASP A 134 28.79 -24.06 18.73
N LEU A 135 28.67 -25.27 18.12
CA LEU A 135 28.77 -25.42 16.66
C LEU A 135 27.66 -24.62 15.93
N GLY A 136 26.43 -24.70 16.45
CA GLY A 136 25.30 -23.95 15.93
C GLY A 136 25.50 -22.43 16.04
N LYS A 137 26.04 -21.94 17.18
CA LYS A 137 26.37 -20.50 17.35
C LYS A 137 27.40 -20.05 16.32
N SER A 138 28.48 -20.81 16.13
CA SER A 138 29.51 -20.49 15.12
C SER A 138 28.88 -20.40 13.72
N ARG A 139 28.06 -21.40 13.37
CA ARG A 139 27.32 -21.38 12.08
C ARG A 139 26.36 -20.18 11.98
N GLY A 140 25.62 -19.86 13.04
CA GLY A 140 24.73 -18.70 13.09
C GLY A 140 25.46 -17.38 12.85
N ILE A 141 26.65 -17.20 13.43
CA ILE A 141 27.50 -16.00 13.22
C ILE A 141 27.94 -15.91 11.77
N GLU A 142 28.44 -16.99 11.16
CA GLU A 142 28.82 -17.04 9.76
C GLU A 142 27.65 -16.62 8.84
N LEU A 143 26.44 -17.13 9.11
CA LEU A 143 25.25 -16.82 8.34
C LEU A 143 24.82 -15.34 8.49
N MET A 144 24.98 -14.77 9.69
CA MET A 144 24.74 -13.35 9.95
C MET A 144 25.76 -12.46 9.22
N ASP A 145 27.01 -12.92 9.06
CA ASP A 145 28.02 -12.21 8.28
C ASP A 145 27.75 -12.24 6.77
N LEU A 146 27.07 -13.28 6.29
CA LEU A 146 26.65 -13.37 4.89
C LEU A 146 25.42 -12.51 4.59
N CYS A 147 24.42 -12.50 5.44
CA CYS A 147 23.20 -11.70 5.31
C CYS A 147 22.52 -11.59 6.68
N ARG A 148 22.36 -10.36 7.16
CA ARG A 148 21.76 -10.06 8.48
C ARG A 148 20.24 -10.06 8.51
N TYR A 149 19.59 -10.48 7.45
CA TYR A 149 18.13 -10.58 7.47
C TYR A 149 17.67 -11.67 8.45
N VAL A 150 16.86 -11.26 9.43
CA VAL A 150 16.21 -12.12 10.43
C VAL A 150 14.74 -11.71 10.48
N GLY A 151 13.94 -12.27 9.59
CA GLY A 151 12.53 -11.97 9.42
C GLY A 151 11.75 -13.15 8.86
N PRO A 152 10.49 -12.97 8.47
CA PRO A 152 9.69 -13.98 7.80
C PRO A 152 10.38 -14.55 6.57
N ALA A 153 10.14 -15.81 6.27
CA ALA A 153 10.67 -16.45 5.07
C ALA A 153 10.19 -15.68 3.83
N PRO A 154 11.08 -15.30 2.90
CA PRO A 154 10.67 -14.58 1.70
C PRO A 154 9.82 -15.46 0.80
N VAL A 155 9.02 -14.82 -0.07
CA VAL A 155 8.35 -15.51 -1.16
C VAL A 155 9.17 -15.40 -2.44
N THR A 156 8.84 -16.19 -3.45
CA THR A 156 9.53 -16.11 -4.74
C THR A 156 9.12 -14.86 -5.51
N LEU A 157 9.94 -14.42 -6.46
CA LEU A 157 9.60 -13.34 -7.37
C LEU A 157 8.37 -13.69 -8.22
N GLU A 158 8.22 -14.96 -8.60
CA GLU A 158 7.10 -15.48 -9.36
C GLU A 158 5.80 -15.37 -8.58
N ASP A 159 5.75 -15.84 -7.33
CA ASP A 159 4.58 -15.73 -6.46
C ASP A 159 4.18 -14.25 -6.26
N TYR A 160 5.18 -13.37 -6.08
CA TYR A 160 4.94 -11.93 -5.97
C TYR A 160 4.31 -11.35 -7.24
N ARG A 161 4.85 -11.68 -8.42
CA ARG A 161 4.30 -11.22 -9.71
C ARG A 161 2.86 -11.68 -9.91
N GLU A 162 2.59 -12.97 -9.68
CA GLU A 162 1.25 -13.52 -9.81
C GLU A 162 0.25 -12.84 -8.88
N MET A 163 0.66 -12.55 -7.63
CA MET A 163 -0.21 -11.89 -6.67
C MET A 163 -0.47 -10.43 -7.07
N VAL A 164 0.55 -9.68 -7.53
CA VAL A 164 0.35 -8.30 -8.01
C VAL A 164 -0.58 -8.26 -9.21
N GLU A 165 -0.43 -9.17 -10.17
CA GLU A 165 -1.32 -9.24 -11.34
C GLU A 165 -2.76 -9.56 -10.93
N PHE A 166 -2.93 -10.46 -9.97
CA PHE A 166 -4.23 -10.82 -9.45
C PHE A 166 -4.96 -9.65 -8.76
N GLN A 167 -4.23 -8.85 -7.98
CA GLN A 167 -4.75 -7.72 -7.20
C GLN A 167 -4.77 -6.38 -7.97
N THR A 168 -4.61 -6.43 -9.29
CA THR A 168 -4.38 -5.26 -10.14
C THR A 168 -5.35 -4.10 -9.90
N VAL A 169 -4.83 -2.88 -9.91
CA VAL A 169 -5.65 -1.66 -9.86
C VAL A 169 -6.39 -1.36 -11.16
N ARG A 170 -6.02 -2.01 -12.26
CA ARG A 170 -6.55 -1.73 -13.61
C ARG A 170 -7.98 -2.21 -13.83
N HIS A 171 -8.48 -3.08 -12.96
CA HIS A 171 -9.83 -3.62 -13.04
C HIS A 171 -10.79 -3.01 -11.99
N ILE A 172 -10.33 -2.00 -11.26
CA ILE A 172 -11.16 -1.32 -10.27
C ILE A 172 -12.18 -0.44 -10.99
N VAL A 173 -13.46 -0.68 -10.71
CA VAL A 173 -14.56 0.15 -11.20
C VAL A 173 -15.16 0.91 -10.02
N VAL A 174 -15.15 2.23 -10.10
CA VAL A 174 -15.82 3.09 -9.12
C VAL A 174 -17.12 3.63 -9.68
N SER A 175 -18.22 3.55 -8.90
CA SER A 175 -19.50 4.10 -9.30
C SER A 175 -19.51 5.62 -9.15
N GLN A 176 -20.44 6.29 -9.85
CA GLN A 176 -20.61 7.74 -9.72
C GLN A 176 -21.00 8.12 -8.30
N GLU A 177 -21.82 7.30 -7.65
CA GLU A 177 -22.27 7.50 -6.26
C GLU A 177 -21.09 7.39 -5.30
N THR A 178 -20.25 6.38 -5.44
CA THR A 178 -19.05 6.18 -4.63
C THR A 178 -18.10 7.38 -4.76
N VAL A 179 -17.89 7.87 -6.00
CA VAL A 179 -17.07 9.06 -6.25
C VAL A 179 -17.68 10.29 -5.57
N LYS A 180 -18.99 10.54 -5.73
CA LYS A 180 -19.66 11.68 -5.09
C LYS A 180 -19.56 11.64 -3.57
N GLN A 181 -19.75 10.45 -2.98
CA GLN A 181 -19.69 10.25 -1.54
C GLN A 181 -18.27 10.50 -1.01
N ALA A 182 -17.27 9.93 -1.64
CA ALA A 182 -15.88 10.09 -1.21
C ALA A 182 -15.41 11.54 -1.27
N PHE A 183 -15.77 12.25 -2.35
CA PHE A 183 -15.44 13.67 -2.51
C PHE A 183 -16.42 14.63 -1.79
N SER A 184 -17.38 14.12 -1.04
CA SER A 184 -18.38 14.95 -0.34
C SER A 184 -17.79 15.93 0.67
N HIS A 185 -16.61 15.64 1.20
CA HIS A 185 -15.87 16.54 2.10
C HIS A 185 -15.19 17.71 1.37
N LEU A 186 -15.02 17.65 0.04
CA LEU A 186 -14.52 18.75 -0.79
C LEU A 186 -15.67 19.46 -1.52
N VAL A 187 -15.45 20.70 -1.94
CA VAL A 187 -16.41 21.46 -2.76
C VAL A 187 -15.96 21.42 -4.22
N LEU A 188 -16.34 20.38 -4.91
CA LEU A 188 -15.98 20.15 -6.31
C LEU A 188 -17.17 20.35 -7.24
N SER A 189 -16.90 20.73 -8.50
CA SER A 189 -17.96 20.81 -9.52
C SER A 189 -18.33 19.41 -10.02
N GLU A 190 -19.59 19.24 -10.42
CA GLU A 190 -20.03 18.00 -11.07
C GLU A 190 -19.22 17.67 -12.34
N SER A 191 -18.84 18.70 -13.10
CA SER A 191 -18.00 18.52 -14.30
C SER A 191 -16.62 17.94 -13.96
N LEU A 192 -16.03 18.33 -12.83
CA LEU A 192 -14.77 17.77 -12.34
C LEU A 192 -14.94 16.32 -11.89
N LEU A 193 -15.99 16.02 -11.11
CA LEU A 193 -16.29 14.65 -10.67
C LEU A 193 -16.54 13.72 -11.86
N LYS A 194 -17.23 14.18 -12.90
CA LYS A 194 -17.45 13.42 -14.16
C LYS A 194 -16.15 13.13 -14.91
N ARG A 195 -15.10 13.92 -14.71
CA ARG A 195 -13.76 13.67 -15.29
C ARG A 195 -12.90 12.78 -14.41
N LEU A 196 -13.01 12.92 -13.09
CA LEU A 196 -12.25 12.10 -12.11
C LEU A 196 -12.69 10.63 -12.13
N GLY A 197 -13.99 10.35 -12.15
CA GLY A 197 -14.50 8.97 -12.10
C GLY A 197 -13.89 8.05 -13.17
N PRO A 198 -14.00 8.36 -14.47
CA PRO A 198 -13.36 7.58 -15.53
C PRO A 198 -11.83 7.51 -15.42
N ALA A 199 -11.16 8.58 -14.93
CA ALA A 199 -9.73 8.59 -14.74
C ALA A 199 -9.30 7.57 -13.67
N ILE A 200 -10.00 7.53 -12.54
CA ILE A 200 -9.77 6.58 -11.44
C ILE A 200 -10.02 5.15 -11.93
N SER A 201 -11.19 4.89 -12.54
CA SER A 201 -11.55 3.56 -13.05
C SER A 201 -10.61 3.03 -14.14
N SER A 202 -9.87 3.92 -14.80
CA SER A 202 -8.92 3.49 -15.83
C SER A 202 -7.66 2.83 -15.29
N GLY A 203 -7.33 3.03 -14.01
CA GLY A 203 -6.07 2.59 -13.40
C GLY A 203 -4.81 3.20 -14.04
N LYS A 204 -4.95 4.26 -14.85
CA LYS A 204 -3.84 4.86 -15.62
C LYS A 204 -3.34 6.14 -14.98
N ALA A 205 -2.07 6.47 -15.29
CA ALA A 205 -1.46 7.71 -14.82
C ALA A 205 -2.24 8.96 -15.23
N MET A 206 -2.28 9.95 -14.33
CA MET A 206 -2.93 11.23 -14.55
C MET A 206 -2.10 12.41 -14.05
N PHE A 207 -2.25 13.55 -14.70
CA PHE A 207 -1.88 14.85 -14.16
C PHE A 207 -3.08 15.50 -13.45
N VAL A 208 -2.85 15.97 -12.23
CA VAL A 208 -3.73 16.90 -11.52
C VAL A 208 -2.97 18.21 -11.38
N TYR A 209 -3.32 19.22 -12.17
CA TYR A 209 -2.53 20.44 -12.27
C TYR A 209 -3.37 21.71 -12.13
N GLY A 210 -2.71 22.81 -11.79
CA GLY A 210 -3.34 24.12 -11.65
C GLY A 210 -2.73 24.93 -10.50
N PRO A 211 -3.25 26.14 -10.21
CA PRO A 211 -2.69 27.02 -9.21
C PRO A 211 -2.54 26.37 -7.83
N SER A 212 -1.53 26.81 -7.07
CA SER A 212 -1.30 26.32 -5.70
C SER A 212 -2.50 26.65 -4.80
N GLY A 213 -2.68 25.88 -3.72
CA GLY A 213 -3.74 26.14 -2.73
C GLY A 213 -5.17 25.79 -3.17
N ASN A 214 -5.35 25.04 -4.27
CA ASN A 214 -6.69 24.66 -4.78
C ASN A 214 -7.05 23.18 -4.58
N GLY A 215 -6.39 22.49 -3.63
CA GLY A 215 -6.78 21.17 -3.18
C GLY A 215 -6.34 19.99 -4.07
N LYS A 216 -5.28 20.16 -4.89
CA LYS A 216 -4.75 19.07 -5.74
C LYS A 216 -4.33 17.87 -4.92
N THR A 217 -3.56 18.07 -3.86
CA THR A 217 -3.12 17.02 -2.94
C THR A 217 -4.31 16.33 -2.26
N ALA A 218 -5.27 17.09 -1.75
CA ALA A 218 -6.49 16.55 -1.13
C ALA A 218 -7.32 15.72 -2.12
N ILE A 219 -7.36 16.10 -3.40
CA ILE A 219 -8.00 15.30 -4.45
C ILE A 219 -7.23 13.98 -4.65
N ALA A 220 -5.90 14.03 -4.72
CA ALA A 220 -5.07 12.84 -4.90
C ALA A 220 -5.22 11.85 -3.72
N GLU A 221 -5.18 12.35 -2.48
CA GLU A 221 -5.41 11.55 -1.27
C GLU A 221 -6.81 10.92 -1.24
N THR A 222 -7.84 11.69 -1.64
CA THR A 222 -9.21 11.17 -1.73
C THR A 222 -9.34 10.06 -2.76
N ILE A 223 -8.60 10.14 -3.87
CA ILE A 223 -8.53 9.06 -4.87
C ILE A 223 -7.95 7.80 -4.23
N GLY A 224 -6.90 7.91 -3.41
CA GLY A 224 -6.32 6.77 -2.69
C GLY A 224 -7.33 6.11 -1.75
N ALA A 225 -8.12 6.92 -1.02
CA ALA A 225 -9.16 6.40 -0.13
C ALA A 225 -10.33 5.74 -0.87
N LEU A 226 -10.49 6.01 -2.17
CA LEU A 226 -11.51 5.39 -3.04
C LEU A 226 -11.14 4.00 -3.54
N LEU A 227 -9.85 3.64 -3.48
CA LEU A 227 -9.43 2.33 -3.94
C LEU A 227 -10.00 1.25 -3.02
N PRO A 228 -10.92 0.41 -3.51
CA PRO A 228 -11.59 -0.59 -2.69
C PRO A 228 -10.65 -1.73 -2.33
N GLU A 229 -11.08 -2.52 -1.34
CA GLU A 229 -10.48 -3.78 -0.94
C GLU A 229 -9.11 -3.64 -0.25
N THR A 230 -8.72 -4.73 0.34
CA THR A 230 -7.39 -4.94 0.89
C THR A 230 -6.57 -5.78 -0.08
N VAL A 231 -5.25 -5.66 0.00
CA VAL A 231 -4.31 -6.44 -0.82
C VAL A 231 -3.31 -7.16 0.06
N TYR A 232 -2.66 -8.17 -0.48
CA TYR A 232 -1.58 -8.89 0.18
C TYR A 232 -0.24 -8.41 -0.36
N ILE A 233 0.68 -8.11 0.55
CA ILE A 233 2.08 -7.80 0.26
C ILE A 233 2.97 -8.77 1.04
N PRO A 234 4.04 -9.34 0.47
CA PRO A 234 4.93 -10.20 1.23
C PRO A 234 5.83 -9.36 2.16
N TYR A 235 6.28 -9.93 3.27
CA TYR A 235 7.30 -9.29 4.09
C TYR A 235 8.60 -9.07 3.30
N ALA A 236 9.01 -10.06 2.53
CA ALA A 236 10.19 -10.03 1.68
C ALA A 236 10.02 -10.95 0.47
N ILE A 237 10.77 -10.67 -0.59
CA ILE A 237 10.92 -11.55 -1.76
C ILE A 237 12.37 -12.00 -1.90
N THR A 238 12.59 -13.10 -2.61
CA THR A 238 13.93 -13.55 -2.97
C THR A 238 14.15 -13.55 -4.47
N VAL A 239 15.31 -13.05 -4.88
CA VAL A 239 15.75 -12.97 -6.27
C VAL A 239 17.22 -13.39 -6.34
N GLY A 240 17.54 -14.45 -7.06
CA GLY A 240 18.93 -14.95 -7.17
C GLY A 240 19.59 -15.21 -5.82
N GLY A 241 18.82 -15.67 -4.82
CA GLY A 241 19.30 -15.92 -3.46
C GLY A 241 19.47 -14.67 -2.59
N GLN A 242 19.22 -13.48 -3.14
CA GLN A 242 19.24 -12.22 -2.40
C GLN A 242 17.84 -11.89 -1.87
N ILE A 243 17.77 -11.24 -0.72
CA ILE A 243 16.51 -10.87 -0.04
C ILE A 243 16.22 -9.39 -0.27
N ILE A 244 14.98 -9.09 -0.64
CA ILE A 244 14.45 -7.74 -0.82
C ILE A 244 13.27 -7.58 0.13
N ILE A 245 13.36 -6.68 1.10
CA ILE A 245 12.27 -6.36 2.02
C ILE A 245 11.22 -5.54 1.28
N MET A 246 9.97 -6.01 1.34
CA MET A 246 8.83 -5.39 0.66
C MET A 246 7.94 -4.63 1.64
N PHE A 247 7.59 -5.25 2.76
CA PHE A 247 6.70 -4.65 3.75
C PHE A 247 7.39 -3.48 4.47
N ASP A 248 6.74 -2.32 4.43
CA ASP A 248 7.20 -1.08 5.05
C ASP A 248 6.07 -0.47 5.88
N PRO A 249 6.15 -0.43 7.21
CA PRO A 249 5.09 0.11 8.07
C PRO A 249 4.75 1.58 7.82
N VAL A 250 5.63 2.35 7.18
CA VAL A 250 5.38 3.76 6.83
C VAL A 250 4.38 3.86 5.67
N ASN A 251 4.53 2.99 4.67
CA ASN A 251 3.72 3.00 3.45
C ASN A 251 2.57 1.99 3.46
N HIS A 252 2.63 0.97 4.33
CA HIS A 252 1.70 -0.14 4.37
C HIS A 252 0.93 -0.17 5.70
N VAL A 253 -0.38 0.03 5.63
CA VAL A 253 -1.26 -0.02 6.80
C VAL A 253 -1.86 -1.43 6.91
N PRO A 254 -1.41 -2.26 7.88
CA PRO A 254 -1.98 -3.58 8.08
C PRO A 254 -3.46 -3.50 8.44
N VAL A 255 -4.24 -4.43 7.91
CA VAL A 255 -5.62 -4.63 8.32
C VAL A 255 -5.64 -5.80 9.29
N GLY A 256 -6.27 -5.61 10.47
CA GLY A 256 -6.31 -6.62 11.52
C GLY A 256 -6.83 -7.96 11.01
N CYS A 257 -6.33 -9.01 11.61
CA CYS A 257 -6.73 -10.37 11.31
C CYS A 257 -8.18 -10.58 11.77
N ASP A 258 -9.09 -10.83 10.84
CA ASP A 258 -10.28 -11.61 11.16
C ASP A 258 -9.81 -13.01 11.59
N ASP A 259 -10.54 -13.69 12.48
CA ASP A 259 -10.18 -14.97 13.11
C ASP A 259 -9.84 -16.14 12.14
N ASP A 260 -9.85 -15.89 10.85
CA ASP A 260 -9.75 -16.90 9.78
C ASP A 260 -8.32 -17.04 9.15
N MET A 261 -7.30 -16.43 9.76
CA MET A 261 -5.92 -16.38 9.23
C MET A 261 -5.16 -17.74 9.25
N THR A 262 -5.73 -18.79 9.79
CA THR A 262 -5.06 -20.13 9.81
C THR A 262 -4.93 -20.77 8.43
N GLN A 263 -5.60 -20.22 7.40
CA GLN A 263 -5.60 -20.72 6.03
C GLN A 263 -4.82 -19.84 5.04
N VAL A 264 -4.27 -18.71 5.50
CA VAL A 264 -3.51 -17.77 4.68
C VAL A 264 -2.03 -17.92 4.97
N ASP A 265 -1.20 -17.91 3.93
CA ASP A 265 0.25 -17.94 4.06
C ASP A 265 0.71 -16.68 4.84
N GLN A 266 1.25 -16.92 6.04
CA GLN A 266 1.64 -15.86 6.95
C GLN A 266 2.90 -15.07 6.52
N ARG A 267 3.55 -15.48 5.43
CA ARG A 267 4.63 -14.71 4.79
C ARG A 267 4.10 -13.43 4.12
N TRP A 268 2.78 -13.34 3.96
CA TRP A 268 2.07 -12.20 3.39
C TRP A 268 1.31 -11.43 4.47
N VAL A 269 1.27 -10.11 4.31
CA VAL A 269 0.52 -9.20 5.16
C VAL A 269 -0.67 -8.65 4.39
N ARG A 270 -1.85 -8.74 4.97
CA ARG A 270 -3.04 -8.06 4.46
C ARG A 270 -2.98 -6.58 4.83
N ILE A 271 -3.00 -5.72 3.85
CA ILE A 271 -2.90 -4.26 4.02
C ILE A 271 -4.06 -3.55 3.30
N LYS A 272 -4.36 -2.32 3.71
CA LYS A 272 -5.09 -1.39 2.82
C LYS A 272 -4.25 -1.18 1.57
N ARG A 273 -4.90 -0.90 0.41
CA ARG A 273 -4.12 -0.58 -0.79
C ARG A 273 -3.12 0.53 -0.49
N PRO A 274 -1.84 0.35 -0.84
CA PRO A 274 -0.80 1.29 -0.46
C PRO A 274 -1.02 2.65 -1.13
N MET A 275 -0.69 3.70 -0.40
CA MET A 275 -0.66 5.06 -0.92
C MET A 275 0.71 5.65 -0.60
N VAL A 276 1.59 5.63 -1.58
CA VAL A 276 2.93 6.20 -1.47
C VAL A 276 2.90 7.62 -2.00
N MET A 277 3.20 8.59 -1.14
CA MET A 277 3.29 10.00 -1.49
C MET A 277 4.73 10.47 -1.37
N THR A 278 5.18 11.20 -2.39
CA THR A 278 6.51 11.82 -2.42
C THR A 278 6.38 13.27 -2.84
N GLY A 279 7.16 14.13 -2.23
CA GLY A 279 7.25 15.55 -2.54
C GLY A 279 8.58 15.94 -3.18
N GLY A 280 9.16 17.04 -2.72
CA GLY A 280 10.43 17.57 -3.20
C GLY A 280 11.64 16.66 -3.00
N GLU A 281 11.58 15.73 -2.05
CA GLU A 281 12.63 14.78 -1.71
C GLU A 281 12.83 13.67 -2.76
N LEU A 282 11.89 13.47 -3.68
CA LEU A 282 11.94 12.38 -4.65
C LEU A 282 13.21 12.43 -5.49
N SER A 283 13.92 11.32 -5.51
CA SER A 283 15.15 11.13 -6.29
C SER A 283 15.09 9.82 -7.09
N LEU A 284 15.94 9.71 -8.14
CA LEU A 284 16.03 8.46 -8.92
C LEU A 284 16.43 7.26 -8.06
N LYS A 285 17.28 7.48 -7.04
CA LYS A 285 17.73 6.41 -6.15
C LYS A 285 16.55 5.75 -5.42
N MET A 286 15.52 6.49 -5.06
CA MET A 286 14.33 5.96 -4.38
C MET A 286 13.46 5.07 -5.28
N LEU A 287 13.68 5.13 -6.59
CA LEU A 287 13.01 4.30 -7.58
C LEU A 287 13.78 3.02 -7.92
N ASP A 288 14.98 2.85 -7.38
CA ASP A 288 15.78 1.64 -7.51
C ASP A 288 15.85 0.90 -6.17
N LEU A 289 16.37 -0.33 -6.19
CA LEU A 289 16.60 -1.10 -4.97
C LEU A 289 17.68 -0.44 -4.11
N ASP A 290 17.46 -0.32 -2.82
CA ASP A 290 18.48 0.18 -1.90
C ASP A 290 19.21 -0.99 -1.22
N PHE A 291 20.47 -1.22 -1.63
CA PHE A 291 21.31 -2.24 -1.01
C PHE A 291 22.03 -1.69 0.21
N ASN A 292 21.82 -2.34 1.35
CA ASN A 292 22.55 -2.02 2.56
C ASN A 292 23.81 -2.90 2.67
N PRO A 293 25.02 -2.34 2.58
CA PRO A 293 26.26 -3.12 2.58
C PRO A 293 26.60 -3.72 3.96
N VAL A 294 26.01 -3.21 5.04
CA VAL A 294 26.22 -3.72 6.41
C VAL A 294 25.31 -4.91 6.69
N SER A 295 24.03 -4.78 6.36
CA SER A 295 23.04 -5.82 6.56
C SER A 295 22.98 -6.83 5.42
N LYS A 296 23.49 -6.49 4.23
CA LYS A 296 23.61 -7.34 3.04
C LYS A 296 22.28 -7.90 2.54
N TYR A 297 21.25 -7.07 2.58
CA TYR A 297 19.98 -7.28 1.92
C TYR A 297 19.49 -5.95 1.31
N TYR A 298 18.40 -6.02 0.56
CA TYR A 298 17.83 -4.86 -0.12
C TYR A 298 16.55 -4.41 0.53
N GLU A 299 16.27 -3.11 0.41
CA GLU A 299 14.93 -2.56 0.53
C GLU A 299 14.33 -2.34 -0.85
N ALA A 300 13.02 -2.61 -0.96
CA ALA A 300 12.26 -2.38 -2.18
C ALA A 300 12.19 -0.90 -2.52
N SER A 301 12.18 -0.59 -3.81
CA SER A 301 11.94 0.77 -4.31
C SER A 301 10.53 1.25 -3.95
N LEU A 302 10.32 2.58 -3.93
CA LEU A 302 9.01 3.16 -3.64
C LEU A 302 7.92 2.66 -4.59
N GLN A 303 8.23 2.46 -5.86
CA GLN A 303 7.28 1.94 -6.84
C GLN A 303 6.90 0.47 -6.57
N MET A 304 7.83 -0.36 -6.07
CA MET A 304 7.48 -1.72 -5.62
C MET A 304 6.56 -1.68 -4.40
N LYS A 305 6.82 -0.76 -3.47
CA LYS A 305 5.98 -0.54 -2.28
C LYS A 305 4.58 0.01 -2.64
N ALA A 306 4.45 0.73 -3.76
CA ALA A 306 3.18 1.28 -4.24
C ALA A 306 2.36 0.31 -5.10
N ASN A 307 2.88 -0.86 -5.46
CA ASN A 307 2.16 -1.81 -6.31
C ASN A 307 0.79 -2.17 -5.72
N ASN A 308 -0.20 -2.34 -6.61
CA ASN A 308 -1.63 -2.54 -6.31
C ASN A 308 -2.31 -1.37 -5.57
N GLY A 309 -1.71 -0.19 -5.60
CA GLY A 309 -2.20 1.00 -4.91
C GLY A 309 -2.04 2.28 -5.72
N LEU A 310 -1.58 3.32 -5.04
CA LEU A 310 -1.45 4.66 -5.57
C LEU A 310 -0.05 5.22 -5.30
N PHE A 311 0.55 5.82 -6.32
CA PHE A 311 1.76 6.62 -6.20
C PHE A 311 1.45 8.09 -6.51
N ILE A 312 1.71 8.99 -5.58
CA ILE A 312 1.50 10.43 -5.73
C ILE A 312 2.86 11.12 -5.76
N ALA A 313 3.19 11.71 -6.90
CA ALA A 313 4.30 12.67 -7.01
C ALA A 313 3.70 14.08 -6.81
N ASP A 314 3.75 14.57 -5.57
CA ASP A 314 3.20 15.88 -5.23
C ASP A 314 4.21 16.99 -5.51
N ASP A 315 3.72 18.20 -5.78
CA ASP A 315 4.53 19.33 -6.25
C ASP A 315 5.50 18.98 -7.39
N PHE A 316 5.02 18.11 -8.32
CA PHE A 316 5.83 17.60 -9.42
C PHE A 316 6.41 18.74 -10.26
N GLY A 317 7.71 18.74 -10.44
CA GLY A 317 8.49 19.80 -11.04
C GLY A 317 9.30 20.65 -10.05
N ARG A 318 9.20 20.33 -8.73
CA ARG A 318 10.01 20.93 -7.66
C ARG A 318 10.90 19.94 -6.93
N GLN A 319 10.96 18.70 -7.43
CA GLN A 319 11.82 17.64 -6.87
C GLN A 319 13.31 17.95 -7.10
N LEU A 320 14.16 17.23 -6.34
CA LEU A 320 15.62 17.22 -6.57
C LEU A 320 15.98 16.67 -7.94
N ILE A 321 15.15 15.80 -8.49
CA ILE A 321 15.28 15.24 -9.84
C ILE A 321 14.62 16.15 -10.87
N GLU A 322 15.26 16.35 -12.01
CA GLU A 322 14.61 17.02 -13.14
C GLU A 322 13.37 16.23 -13.60
N PRO A 323 12.21 16.90 -13.80
CA PRO A 323 10.97 16.23 -14.23
C PRO A 323 11.16 15.33 -15.43
N GLN A 324 11.93 15.78 -16.44
CA GLN A 324 12.20 15.00 -17.65
C GLN A 324 12.94 13.69 -17.36
N SER A 325 13.87 13.69 -16.41
CA SER A 325 14.63 12.49 -16.02
C SER A 325 13.72 11.44 -15.35
N LEU A 326 12.82 11.86 -14.45
CA LEU A 326 11.81 10.97 -13.85
C LEU A 326 10.87 10.42 -14.91
N LEU A 327 10.37 11.30 -15.77
CA LEU A 327 9.43 10.92 -16.81
C LEU A 327 10.05 9.92 -17.79
N ASN A 328 11.31 10.12 -18.19
CA ASN A 328 12.07 9.19 -19.04
C ASN A 328 12.28 7.83 -18.37
N ARG A 329 12.55 7.82 -17.05
CA ARG A 329 12.68 6.58 -16.26
C ARG A 329 11.39 5.76 -16.28
N TRP A 330 10.23 6.43 -16.33
CA TRP A 330 8.92 5.77 -16.27
C TRP A 330 8.25 5.57 -17.64
N ILE A 331 8.92 5.87 -18.76
CA ILE A 331 8.37 5.59 -20.10
C ILE A 331 7.95 4.13 -20.25
N VAL A 332 8.86 3.20 -19.97
CA VAL A 332 8.60 1.76 -20.11
C VAL A 332 7.59 1.27 -19.06
N PRO A 333 7.72 1.60 -17.77
CA PRO A 333 6.74 1.23 -16.77
C PRO A 333 5.30 1.66 -17.10
N LEU A 334 5.11 2.89 -17.53
CA LEU A 334 3.77 3.42 -17.86
C LEU A 334 3.16 2.79 -19.13
N ASP A 335 4.00 2.38 -20.09
CA ASP A 335 3.55 1.76 -21.34
C ASP A 335 3.32 0.25 -21.20
N ARG A 336 4.26 -0.45 -20.54
CA ARG A 336 4.31 -1.92 -20.51
C ARG A 336 3.85 -2.53 -19.19
N HIS A 337 3.63 -1.71 -18.17
CA HIS A 337 3.28 -2.15 -16.80
C HIS A 337 4.33 -3.06 -16.16
N VAL A 338 5.57 -2.92 -16.55
CA VAL A 338 6.72 -3.63 -16.00
C VAL A 338 7.89 -2.68 -15.83
N ASP A 339 8.72 -2.95 -14.86
CA ASP A 339 9.99 -2.25 -14.66
C ASP A 339 11.14 -3.24 -14.47
N PHE A 340 12.37 -2.78 -14.67
CA PHE A 340 13.57 -3.60 -14.60
C PHE A 340 14.45 -3.12 -13.45
N MET A 341 14.75 -4.05 -12.54
CA MET A 341 15.64 -3.83 -11.41
C MET A 341 16.96 -4.55 -11.61
N THR A 342 17.99 -4.06 -10.95
CA THR A 342 19.33 -4.66 -11.02
C THR A 342 19.86 -4.87 -9.60
N LEU A 343 20.29 -6.08 -9.28
CA LEU A 343 21.02 -6.36 -8.05
C LEU A 343 22.48 -5.88 -8.17
N HIS A 344 23.14 -5.59 -7.04
CA HIS A 344 24.57 -5.23 -7.03
C HIS A 344 25.47 -6.32 -7.65
N THR A 345 24.96 -7.57 -7.68
CA THR A 345 25.61 -8.71 -8.36
C THR A 345 25.52 -8.65 -9.88
N GLY A 346 24.80 -7.66 -10.44
CA GLY A 346 24.57 -7.53 -11.88
C GLY A 346 23.37 -8.31 -12.42
N ILE A 347 22.68 -9.09 -11.60
CA ILE A 347 21.46 -9.81 -12.00
C ILE A 347 20.37 -8.79 -12.27
N LYS A 348 19.79 -8.85 -13.48
CA LYS A 348 18.64 -8.04 -13.89
C LYS A 348 17.38 -8.89 -13.84
N PHE A 349 16.29 -8.30 -13.34
CA PHE A 349 15.01 -8.96 -13.29
C PHE A 349 13.87 -7.95 -13.49
N GLU A 350 12.76 -8.47 -13.96
CA GLU A 350 11.55 -7.70 -14.20
C GLU A 350 10.65 -7.72 -12.96
N ILE A 351 10.01 -6.58 -12.68
CA ILE A 351 8.97 -6.46 -11.65
C ILE A 351 7.69 -5.90 -12.27
N PRO A 352 6.52 -6.22 -11.74
CA PRO A 352 5.28 -5.55 -12.15
C PRO A 352 5.30 -4.08 -11.74
N PHE A 353 4.67 -3.26 -12.59
CA PHE A 353 4.38 -1.85 -12.32
C PHE A 353 2.86 -1.67 -12.40
N ASP A 354 2.19 -1.94 -11.28
CA ASP A 354 0.74 -1.98 -11.19
C ASP A 354 0.23 -1.03 -10.11
N MET A 355 0.17 0.24 -10.45
CA MET A 355 -0.31 1.30 -9.56
C MET A 355 -0.97 2.43 -10.36
N LEU A 356 -1.89 3.14 -9.73
CA LEU A 356 -2.34 4.42 -10.24
C LEU A 356 -1.29 5.49 -9.92
N VAL A 357 -0.82 6.22 -10.92
CA VAL A 357 0.17 7.30 -10.72
C VAL A 357 -0.50 8.64 -10.87
N ILE A 358 -0.35 9.51 -9.87
CA ILE A 358 -0.84 10.89 -9.90
C ILE A 358 0.34 11.85 -9.82
N PHE A 359 0.51 12.65 -10.87
CA PHE A 359 1.42 13.80 -10.86
C PHE A 359 0.62 15.04 -10.46
N SER A 360 0.81 15.51 -9.22
CA SER A 360 0.22 16.75 -8.73
C SER A 360 1.20 17.91 -8.95
N THR A 361 0.81 18.94 -9.66
CA THR A 361 1.73 20.05 -10.03
C THR A 361 1.01 21.38 -10.18
N ASN A 362 1.74 22.47 -9.95
CA ASN A 362 1.28 23.83 -10.27
C ASN A 362 1.78 24.31 -11.63
N ILE A 363 2.55 23.49 -12.34
CA ILE A 363 3.08 23.78 -13.67
C ILE A 363 2.18 23.16 -14.73
N GLU A 364 1.98 23.82 -15.85
CA GLU A 364 1.22 23.23 -16.96
C GLU A 364 1.98 22.03 -17.54
N PRO A 365 1.31 20.89 -17.80
CA PRO A 365 1.95 19.67 -18.28
C PRO A 365 2.82 19.85 -19.53
N LYS A 366 2.45 20.79 -20.41
CA LYS A 366 3.22 21.12 -21.62
C LYS A 366 4.59 21.73 -21.33
N ALA A 367 4.74 22.37 -20.17
CA ALA A 367 6.02 22.96 -19.75
C ALA A 367 6.94 21.96 -19.03
N LEU A 368 6.38 20.82 -18.60
CA LEU A 368 7.10 19.77 -17.86
C LEU A 368 7.68 18.68 -18.77
N SER A 369 7.08 18.45 -19.93
CA SER A 369 7.45 17.33 -20.79
C SER A 369 7.08 17.56 -22.23
N ASP A 370 7.74 16.77 -23.09
CA ASP A 370 7.45 16.71 -24.52
C ASP A 370 6.08 16.04 -24.82
N GLU A 371 5.65 16.19 -26.06
CA GLU A 371 4.37 15.65 -26.51
C GLU A 371 4.36 14.12 -26.51
N ALA A 372 5.50 13.49 -26.72
CA ALA A 372 5.63 12.02 -26.75
C ALA A 372 5.33 11.41 -25.39
N PHE A 373 5.81 12.03 -24.29
CA PHE A 373 5.48 11.60 -22.94
C PHE A 373 4.03 11.94 -22.58
N LEU A 374 3.56 13.14 -22.92
CA LEU A 374 2.20 13.57 -22.58
C LEU A 374 1.10 12.66 -23.17
N ARG A 375 1.39 11.93 -24.24
CA ARG A 375 0.45 10.91 -24.80
C ARG A 375 0.30 9.70 -23.87
N ARG A 376 1.29 9.36 -23.06
CA ARG A 376 1.25 8.23 -22.14
C ARG A 376 0.42 8.50 -20.90
N ILE A 377 0.34 9.77 -20.49
CA ILE A 377 -0.55 10.18 -19.39
C ILE A 377 -1.89 10.59 -20.00
N ARG A 378 -2.84 9.65 -19.96
CA ARG A 378 -4.12 9.81 -20.65
C ARG A 378 -4.97 10.96 -20.09
N TYR A 379 -4.94 11.14 -18.78
CA TYR A 379 -5.80 12.10 -18.09
C TYR A 379 -5.00 13.31 -17.61
N LYS A 380 -5.49 14.51 -17.97
CA LYS A 380 -4.94 15.79 -17.53
C LYS A 380 -6.08 16.62 -16.97
N ILE A 381 -6.13 16.68 -15.64
CA ILE A 381 -7.24 17.27 -14.90
C ILE A 381 -6.77 18.60 -14.33
N LYS A 382 -7.30 19.70 -14.90
CA LYS A 382 -7.01 21.04 -14.41
C LYS A 382 -7.91 21.37 -13.23
N ILE A 383 -7.33 21.90 -12.18
CA ILE A 383 -8.00 22.43 -11.00
C ILE A 383 -7.79 23.93 -11.03
N ASP A 384 -8.81 24.66 -11.38
CA ASP A 384 -8.77 26.12 -11.44
C ASP A 384 -9.15 26.75 -10.08
N HIS A 385 -8.95 28.06 -9.98
CA HIS A 385 -9.47 28.83 -8.85
C HIS A 385 -10.98 28.64 -8.68
N PRO A 386 -11.51 28.58 -7.46
CA PRO A 386 -12.93 28.48 -7.22
C PRO A 386 -13.66 29.78 -7.68
N SER A 387 -14.84 29.63 -8.22
CA SER A 387 -15.74 30.80 -8.37
C SER A 387 -16.18 31.32 -7.00
N GLU A 388 -16.65 32.57 -6.92
CA GLU A 388 -17.13 33.18 -5.65
C GLU A 388 -18.16 32.28 -4.95
N ALA A 389 -19.11 31.70 -5.69
CA ALA A 389 -20.11 30.81 -5.12
C ALA A 389 -19.50 29.53 -4.52
N LYS A 390 -18.47 28.97 -5.16
CA LYS A 390 -17.75 27.79 -4.60
C LYS A 390 -16.90 28.23 -3.41
N TYR A 391 -16.27 29.38 -3.47
CA TYR A 391 -15.47 29.89 -2.39
C TYR A 391 -16.32 30.12 -1.13
N GLU A 392 -17.53 30.71 -1.28
CA GLU A 392 -18.52 30.85 -0.20
C GLU A 392 -18.89 29.45 0.39
N ALA A 393 -19.13 28.46 -0.48
CA ALA A 393 -19.44 27.11 -0.04
C ALA A 393 -18.29 26.47 0.74
N ILE A 394 -17.03 26.68 0.30
CA ILE A 394 -15.83 26.21 1.03
C ILE A 394 -15.75 26.93 2.38
N PHE A 395 -15.93 28.25 2.42
CA PHE A 395 -15.87 29.05 3.63
C PHE A 395 -16.92 28.59 4.66
N LYS A 396 -18.17 28.39 4.22
CA LYS A 396 -19.25 27.86 5.06
C LYS A 396 -18.90 26.49 5.64
N LYS A 397 -18.29 25.63 4.83
CA LYS A 397 -17.89 24.28 5.24
C LYS A 397 -16.79 24.29 6.28
N VAL A 398 -15.78 25.17 6.11
CA VAL A 398 -14.72 25.37 7.10
C VAL A 398 -15.31 25.91 8.41
N CYS A 399 -16.16 26.93 8.36
CA CYS A 399 -16.86 27.45 9.52
C CYS A 399 -17.64 26.35 10.27
N HIS A 400 -18.36 25.51 9.53
CA HIS A 400 -19.10 24.39 10.13
C HIS A 400 -18.18 23.36 10.80
N SER A 401 -17.06 23.02 10.18
CA SER A 401 -16.09 22.04 10.74
C SER A 401 -15.37 22.57 11.99
N THR A 402 -15.22 23.89 12.11
CA THR A 402 -14.58 24.56 13.25
C THR A 402 -15.57 25.08 14.28
N THR A 403 -16.87 24.78 14.11
CA THR A 403 -17.96 25.26 14.99
C THR A 403 -18.07 26.79 15.12
N ILE A 404 -17.51 27.56 14.16
CA ILE A 404 -17.63 28.99 14.08
C ILE A 404 -18.88 29.33 13.27
N PRO A 405 -19.84 30.14 13.79
CA PRO A 405 -20.99 30.55 13.02
C PRO A 405 -20.61 31.35 11.77
N PHE A 406 -21.07 30.89 10.59
CA PHE A 406 -20.89 31.65 9.36
C PHE A 406 -21.72 32.95 9.40
N ASN A 407 -21.06 34.06 9.11
CA ASN A 407 -21.74 35.38 8.99
C ASN A 407 -21.56 35.90 7.56
N LYS A 408 -22.68 36.07 6.85
CA LYS A 408 -22.66 36.49 5.45
C LYS A 408 -22.16 37.92 5.28
N GLU A 409 -22.49 38.85 6.20
CA GLU A 409 -22.02 40.25 6.12
C GLU A 409 -20.51 40.36 6.25
N ILE A 410 -19.91 39.56 7.15
CA ILE A 410 -18.46 39.51 7.32
C ILE A 410 -17.78 38.83 6.11
N PHE A 411 -18.42 37.81 5.55
CA PHE A 411 -17.93 37.18 4.32
C PHE A 411 -17.94 38.18 3.15
N GLU A 412 -19.02 38.94 2.95
CA GLU A 412 -19.08 39.97 1.90
C GLU A 412 -18.06 41.10 2.17
N TYR A 413 -17.84 41.48 3.44
CA TYR A 413 -16.78 42.41 3.81
C TYR A 413 -15.42 41.91 3.35
N LEU A 414 -15.08 40.64 3.59
CA LEU A 414 -13.85 39.99 3.13
C LEU A 414 -13.75 40.05 1.60
N MET A 415 -14.83 39.69 0.89
CA MET A 415 -14.85 39.67 -0.57
C MET A 415 -14.63 41.05 -1.18
N GLU A 416 -15.30 42.10 -0.65
CA GLU A 416 -15.25 43.45 -1.22
C GLU A 416 -13.93 44.17 -0.90
N ASN A 417 -13.52 44.15 0.39
CA ASN A 417 -12.38 44.95 0.83
C ASN A 417 -11.01 44.31 0.48
N TYR A 418 -10.99 43.01 0.32
CA TYR A 418 -9.73 42.29 0.10
C TYR A 418 -9.67 41.64 -1.28
N TYR A 419 -10.54 40.72 -1.62
CA TYR A 419 -10.42 40.00 -2.88
C TYR A 419 -10.72 40.88 -4.11
N ARG A 420 -11.85 41.58 -4.13
CA ARG A 420 -12.25 42.40 -5.28
C ARG A 420 -11.40 43.67 -5.37
N ARG A 421 -11.19 44.33 -4.24
CA ARG A 421 -10.42 45.60 -4.18
C ARG A 421 -8.95 45.41 -4.54
N LEU A 422 -8.30 44.34 -3.97
CA LEU A 422 -6.88 44.07 -4.18
C LEU A 422 -6.63 43.13 -5.39
N ARG A 423 -7.69 42.65 -6.04
CA ARG A 423 -7.64 41.75 -7.19
C ARG A 423 -6.89 40.47 -6.90
N VAL A 424 -7.01 39.93 -5.69
CA VAL A 424 -6.40 38.67 -5.27
C VAL A 424 -7.24 37.51 -5.79
N ASN A 425 -6.59 36.48 -6.33
CA ASN A 425 -7.26 35.26 -6.77
C ASN A 425 -7.80 34.47 -5.58
N LEU A 426 -8.99 33.94 -5.73
CA LEU A 426 -9.58 33.02 -4.73
C LEU A 426 -8.84 31.69 -4.76
N ASN A 427 -8.33 31.23 -3.61
CA ASN A 427 -7.76 29.90 -3.47
C ASN A 427 -8.56 29.08 -2.45
N ALA A 428 -8.71 27.79 -2.71
CA ALA A 428 -9.51 26.92 -1.86
C ALA A 428 -8.92 26.73 -0.44
N CYS A 429 -7.62 26.97 -0.24
CA CYS A 429 -6.97 26.94 1.08
C CYS A 429 -7.29 28.17 1.94
N HIS A 430 -7.44 29.36 1.34
CA HIS A 430 -7.60 30.61 2.08
C HIS A 430 -8.70 30.59 3.16
N PRO A 431 -9.90 30.00 2.93
CA PRO A 431 -10.91 29.91 3.98
C PRO A 431 -10.42 29.22 5.26
N ARG A 432 -9.66 28.14 5.10
CA ARG A 432 -9.10 27.43 6.25
C ARG A 432 -8.02 28.28 6.93
N ASP A 433 -7.09 28.80 6.17
CA ASP A 433 -5.97 29.58 6.70
C ASP A 433 -6.48 30.82 7.46
N ILE A 434 -7.48 31.53 6.92
CA ILE A 434 -8.11 32.68 7.58
C ILE A 434 -8.80 32.24 8.89
N ILE A 435 -9.56 31.17 8.87
CA ILE A 435 -10.29 30.68 10.05
C ILE A 435 -9.30 30.17 11.11
N ASP A 436 -8.24 29.49 10.73
CA ASP A 436 -7.20 29.00 11.65
C ASP A 436 -6.52 30.20 12.34
N HIS A 437 -6.19 31.27 11.61
CA HIS A 437 -5.68 32.52 12.22
C HIS A 437 -6.65 33.14 13.22
N ILE A 438 -7.97 33.16 12.94
CA ILE A 438 -8.99 33.64 13.86
C ILE A 438 -9.05 32.79 15.12
N ILE A 439 -8.93 31.45 14.99
CA ILE A 439 -8.90 30.52 16.12
C ILE A 439 -7.66 30.74 16.97
N ASP A 440 -6.49 30.83 16.36
CA ASP A 440 -5.23 31.03 17.06
C ASP A 440 -5.22 32.37 17.84
N SER A 441 -5.73 33.42 17.20
CA SER A 441 -5.89 34.73 17.85
C SER A 441 -6.86 34.68 19.04
N ALA A 442 -8.00 34.00 18.87
CA ALA A 442 -8.98 33.80 19.93
C ALA A 442 -8.42 33.04 21.13
N HIS A 443 -7.64 31.97 20.85
CA HIS A 443 -6.94 31.21 21.90
C HIS A 443 -5.91 32.07 22.64
N TYR A 444 -5.12 32.89 21.93
CA TYR A 444 -4.13 33.78 22.53
C TYR A 444 -4.77 34.79 23.48
N TYR A 445 -5.90 35.40 23.05
CA TYR A 445 -6.62 36.39 23.84
C TYR A 445 -7.67 35.80 24.81
N MET A 446 -7.74 34.45 24.92
CA MET A 446 -8.63 33.72 25.83
C MET A 446 -10.12 34.04 25.64
N HIS A 447 -10.59 34.18 24.41
CA HIS A 447 -12.01 34.35 24.11
C HIS A 447 -12.49 33.29 23.09
N ALA A 448 -13.81 33.19 22.96
CA ALA A 448 -14.38 32.26 21.96
C ALA A 448 -14.08 32.76 20.53
N PRO A 449 -13.69 31.85 19.58
CA PRO A 449 -13.45 32.23 18.20
C PRO A 449 -14.76 32.65 17.53
N MET A 450 -14.76 33.85 16.94
CA MET A 450 -15.90 34.44 16.24
C MET A 450 -15.45 35.09 14.95
N LEU A 451 -16.31 35.00 13.93
CA LEU A 451 -16.08 35.67 12.65
C LEU A 451 -16.46 37.17 12.80
N THR A 452 -15.45 38.03 12.89
CA THR A 452 -15.58 39.49 13.02
C THR A 452 -14.76 40.22 11.94
N ARG A 453 -15.02 41.51 11.72
CA ARG A 453 -14.23 42.30 10.77
C ARG A 453 -12.77 42.41 11.23
N GLU A 454 -12.57 42.72 12.50
CA GLU A 454 -11.24 42.83 13.12
C GLU A 454 -10.46 41.51 13.02
N GLY A 455 -11.15 40.37 13.20
CA GLY A 455 -10.55 39.05 13.04
C GLY A 455 -10.14 38.78 11.58
N ILE A 456 -10.96 39.17 10.61
CA ILE A 456 -10.61 39.08 9.18
C ILE A 456 -9.43 39.98 8.83
N ASP A 457 -9.43 41.24 9.31
CA ASP A 457 -8.36 42.20 9.03
C ASP A 457 -7.01 41.68 9.58
N ALA A 458 -7.00 41.19 10.82
CA ALA A 458 -5.82 40.61 11.45
C ALA A 458 -5.35 39.35 10.72
N ALA A 459 -6.26 38.44 10.38
CA ALA A 459 -5.93 37.22 9.64
C ALA A 459 -5.35 37.55 8.26
N TRP A 460 -5.94 38.53 7.56
CA TRP A 460 -5.46 38.97 6.26
C TRP A 460 -4.03 39.52 6.34
N GLN A 461 -3.78 40.45 7.27
CA GLN A 461 -2.44 41.04 7.47
C GLN A 461 -1.36 40.01 7.81
N ASN A 462 -1.73 38.99 8.56
CA ASN A 462 -0.77 37.92 8.93
C ASN A 462 -0.52 36.92 7.81
N TYR A 463 -1.52 36.65 6.98
CA TYR A 463 -1.43 35.60 5.95
C TYR A 463 -0.92 36.14 4.61
N PHE A 464 -1.42 37.30 4.19
CA PHE A 464 -1.03 37.94 2.92
C PHE A 464 0.11 38.92 3.16
N VAL A 465 1.28 38.61 2.61
CA VAL A 465 2.41 39.54 2.60
C VAL A 465 2.05 40.69 1.66
N ASP A 466 2.16 41.94 2.11
CA ASP A 466 2.01 43.11 1.27
C ASP A 466 3.00 43.00 0.09
N THR A 467 2.48 42.78 -1.11
CA THR A 467 3.21 42.81 -2.40
C THR A 467 3.06 44.15 -3.08
#